data_663aee88a367c4f0515f02c91383941d
#
_entry.id   663aee88a367c4f0515f02c91383941d
#
_cell.length_a   1.000
_cell.length_b   1.000
_cell.length_c   1.000
_cell.angle_alpha   90.00
_cell.angle_beta   90.00
_cell.angle_gamma   90.00
#
_symmetry.space_group_name_H-M   'P 1'
#
loop_
_entity.id
_entity.type
_entity.pdbx_description
1 polymer ?
#
loop_
_entity_poly.entity_id
_entity_poly.type
_entity_poly.pdbx_seq_one_letter_code
_entity_poly.pdbx_strand_id
1 'polypeptide(L)'
;MAPVACGITQSGVLSELSGDAVFFGVPAEEYVELAYRNKLIKEGKLHFLTGKGQLIYEGAFDDIDMAMQMHADKNMPAATVSIGESSNGFIGKTIQYVGKTAHAADAPDQGINALNAAMLGLMGINALRETFREADVVRVHPIITKGGDLVNSVPADVRIETYVRAKTMEAIEATHKKVDTALKAGGDAVGAQTVIATMPGQLPLACNNRLNELFVTNAKIAEPNVAVKDAGHFSASTDMGDVSHLLPVIHPFIGGVDGFLHTADFHVVDFKHAVLLPAKAFAMMIVDLLADDAELARQIKAEHHPLLTKEEYIAKLDKYFQ
;
A
#
# COMPACT_ATOMS: atom_id res chain seq x y z
N MET A 1 -5.24 -16.24 8.51
CA MET A 1 -6.56 -16.13 9.17
C MET A 1 -7.15 -17.49 9.54
N ALA A 2 -7.50 -18.37 8.57
CA ALA A 2 -8.20 -19.63 8.89
C ALA A 2 -7.53 -20.50 10.00
N PRO A 3 -6.21 -20.75 10.00
CA PRO A 3 -5.59 -21.52 11.09
C PRO A 3 -5.70 -20.85 12.48
N VAL A 4 -5.69 -19.50 12.54
CA VAL A 4 -5.90 -18.76 13.80
C VAL A 4 -7.33 -18.96 14.30
N ALA A 5 -8.31 -18.73 13.45
CA ALA A 5 -9.72 -18.91 13.79
C ALA A 5 -10.02 -20.34 14.24
N CYS A 6 -9.54 -21.36 13.49
CA CYS A 6 -9.68 -22.75 13.86
C CYS A 6 -9.04 -23.06 15.22
N GLY A 7 -7.82 -22.58 15.46
CA GLY A 7 -7.10 -22.83 16.71
C GLY A 7 -7.83 -22.27 17.92
N ILE A 8 -8.27 -21.02 17.86
CA ILE A 8 -9.00 -20.38 18.96
C ILE A 8 -10.35 -21.05 19.20
N THR A 9 -11.11 -21.34 18.14
CA THR A 9 -12.44 -21.97 18.28
C THR A 9 -12.35 -23.38 18.83
N GLN A 10 -11.39 -24.20 18.33
CA GLN A 10 -11.23 -25.59 18.76
C GLN A 10 -10.62 -25.73 20.17
N SER A 11 -9.85 -24.75 20.62
CA SER A 11 -9.28 -24.76 21.98
C SER A 11 -10.33 -24.58 23.07
N GLY A 12 -11.50 -24.03 22.74
CA GLY A 12 -12.53 -23.69 23.73
C GLY A 12 -12.22 -22.43 24.54
N VAL A 13 -11.10 -21.73 24.28
CA VAL A 13 -10.65 -20.59 25.09
C VAL A 13 -11.57 -19.36 24.96
N LEU A 14 -12.39 -19.27 23.92
CA LEU A 14 -13.26 -18.11 23.67
C LEU A 14 -14.18 -17.76 24.84
N SER A 15 -14.63 -18.76 25.63
CA SER A 15 -15.48 -18.53 26.80
C SER A 15 -14.77 -17.82 27.94
N GLU A 16 -13.43 -17.80 27.94
CA GLU A 16 -12.58 -17.20 28.96
C GLU A 16 -12.03 -15.83 28.55
N LEU A 17 -12.41 -15.34 27.35
CA LEU A 17 -11.91 -14.10 26.79
C LEU A 17 -12.96 -12.98 26.85
N SER A 18 -12.50 -11.77 27.10
CA SER A 18 -13.34 -10.55 27.18
C SER A 18 -13.16 -9.69 25.96
N GLY A 19 -14.02 -9.87 24.94
CA GLY A 19 -14.00 -9.13 23.69
C GLY A 19 -14.15 -10.03 22.47
N ASP A 20 -13.99 -9.43 21.29
CA ASP A 20 -14.24 -10.09 20.01
C ASP A 20 -12.95 -10.20 19.18
N ALA A 21 -12.77 -11.33 18.51
CA ALA A 21 -11.77 -11.51 17.47
C ALA A 21 -12.42 -11.48 16.08
N VAL A 22 -12.20 -10.39 15.34
CA VAL A 22 -12.80 -10.18 14.02
C VAL A 22 -11.82 -10.57 12.92
N PHE A 23 -12.26 -11.38 11.96
CA PHE A 23 -11.46 -11.83 10.83
C PHE A 23 -11.89 -11.13 9.55
N PHE A 24 -11.11 -10.14 9.10
CA PHE A 24 -11.41 -9.39 7.88
C PHE A 24 -10.93 -10.13 6.63
N GLY A 25 -11.85 -10.45 5.73
CA GLY A 25 -11.57 -10.84 4.35
C GLY A 25 -11.52 -9.61 3.47
N VAL A 26 -10.36 -8.96 3.36
CA VAL A 26 -10.21 -7.71 2.62
C VAL A 26 -10.10 -7.99 1.12
N PRO A 27 -11.05 -7.54 0.29
CA PRO A 27 -10.91 -7.58 -1.16
C PRO A 27 -9.99 -6.44 -1.62
N ALA A 28 -9.28 -6.66 -2.74
CA ALA A 28 -8.55 -5.59 -3.45
C ALA A 28 -7.52 -4.84 -2.58
N GLU A 29 -6.66 -5.58 -1.84
CA GLU A 29 -5.50 -5.00 -1.16
C GLU A 29 -4.59 -4.28 -2.16
N GLU A 30 -4.35 -4.90 -3.32
CA GLU A 30 -3.52 -4.38 -4.39
C GLU A 30 -4.18 -3.22 -5.15
N TYR A 31 -3.39 -2.18 -5.41
CA TYR A 31 -3.83 -0.98 -6.13
C TYR A 31 -3.67 -1.16 -7.65
N VAL A 32 -4.49 -2.02 -8.24
CA VAL A 32 -4.44 -2.43 -9.65
C VAL A 32 -5.75 -2.15 -10.38
N GLU A 33 -5.76 -2.31 -11.72
CA GLU A 33 -6.95 -2.11 -12.56
C GLU A 33 -7.59 -0.73 -12.41
N LEU A 34 -6.76 0.32 -12.40
CA LEU A 34 -7.18 1.69 -12.10
C LEU A 34 -8.35 2.17 -12.97
N ALA A 35 -8.37 1.83 -14.25
CA ALA A 35 -9.45 2.22 -15.16
C ALA A 35 -10.81 1.63 -14.72
N TYR A 36 -10.83 0.35 -14.30
CA TYR A 36 -12.02 -0.30 -13.79
C TYR A 36 -12.47 0.28 -12.46
N ARG A 37 -11.57 0.44 -11.52
CA ARG A 37 -11.88 0.99 -10.18
C ARG A 37 -12.34 2.45 -10.24
N ASN A 38 -11.71 3.27 -11.09
CA ASN A 38 -12.16 4.64 -11.34
C ASN A 38 -13.57 4.69 -11.95
N LYS A 39 -13.95 3.70 -12.76
CA LYS A 39 -15.34 3.57 -13.22
C LYS A 39 -16.27 3.33 -12.04
N LEU A 40 -15.91 2.44 -11.10
CA LEU A 40 -16.73 2.17 -9.91
C LEU A 40 -16.88 3.41 -9.02
N ILE A 41 -15.84 4.23 -8.87
CA ILE A 41 -15.93 5.53 -8.18
C ILE A 41 -16.91 6.46 -8.89
N LYS A 42 -16.80 6.61 -10.20
CA LYS A 42 -17.72 7.46 -10.99
C LYS A 42 -19.18 6.99 -10.92
N GLU A 43 -19.39 5.68 -10.75
CA GLU A 43 -20.72 5.08 -10.55
C GLU A 43 -21.20 5.18 -9.10
N GLY A 44 -20.42 5.77 -8.19
CA GLY A 44 -20.76 5.89 -6.77
C GLY A 44 -20.75 4.55 -6.00
N LYS A 45 -20.06 3.52 -6.53
CA LYS A 45 -19.97 2.19 -5.91
C LYS A 45 -18.80 2.05 -4.95
N LEU A 46 -17.76 2.85 -5.13
CA LEU A 46 -16.58 2.94 -4.28
C LEU A 46 -16.28 4.41 -4.00
N HIS A 47 -15.64 4.66 -2.86
CA HIS A 47 -15.06 5.94 -2.52
C HIS A 47 -13.53 5.89 -2.66
N PHE A 48 -12.89 4.86 -2.10
CA PHE A 48 -11.45 4.64 -2.20
C PHE A 48 -11.12 3.42 -3.07
N LEU A 49 -9.89 3.40 -3.60
CA LEU A 49 -9.43 2.35 -4.52
C LEU A 49 -8.74 1.18 -3.80
N THR A 50 -8.41 1.31 -2.51
CA THR A 50 -7.79 0.27 -1.67
C THR A 50 -8.82 -0.42 -0.81
N GLY A 51 -8.64 -1.72 -0.54
CA GLY A 51 -9.61 -2.51 0.21
C GLY A 51 -9.81 -2.01 1.62
N LYS A 52 -8.75 -1.82 2.42
CA LYS A 52 -8.88 -1.32 3.79
C LYS A 52 -9.30 0.15 3.83
N GLY A 53 -8.84 0.97 2.90
CA GLY A 53 -9.30 2.35 2.78
C GLY A 53 -10.81 2.44 2.56
N GLN A 54 -11.36 1.61 1.67
CA GLN A 54 -12.81 1.52 1.46
C GLN A 54 -13.54 1.02 2.70
N LEU A 55 -13.02 -0.01 3.38
CA LEU A 55 -13.62 -0.54 4.61
C LEU A 55 -13.60 0.48 5.77
N ILE A 56 -12.54 1.29 5.87
CA ILE A 56 -12.49 2.42 6.82
C ILE A 56 -13.62 3.42 6.51
N TYR A 57 -13.76 3.79 5.23
CA TYR A 57 -14.82 4.71 4.81
C TYR A 57 -16.22 4.19 5.15
N GLU A 58 -16.47 2.90 4.92
CA GLU A 58 -17.74 2.22 5.21
C GLU A 58 -18.00 1.98 6.70
N GLY A 59 -17.04 2.22 7.59
CA GLY A 59 -17.18 2.07 9.03
C GLY A 59 -16.86 0.68 9.56
N ALA A 60 -16.30 -0.21 8.74
CA ALA A 60 -15.96 -1.57 9.18
C ALA A 60 -14.88 -1.63 10.27
N PHE A 61 -14.17 -0.54 10.52
CA PHE A 61 -13.16 -0.41 11.58
C PHE A 61 -13.63 0.44 12.77
N ASP A 62 -14.88 0.92 12.80
CA ASP A 62 -15.33 1.87 13.83
C ASP A 62 -15.39 1.25 15.24
N ASP A 63 -15.58 -0.06 15.34
CA ASP A 63 -15.62 -0.84 16.58
C ASP A 63 -14.36 -1.73 16.78
N ILE A 64 -13.31 -1.52 16.00
CA ILE A 64 -12.06 -2.25 16.10
C ILE A 64 -11.03 -1.45 16.91
N ASP A 65 -10.46 -2.08 17.93
CA ASP A 65 -9.48 -1.44 18.82
C ASP A 65 -8.03 -1.59 18.35
N MET A 66 -7.70 -2.69 17.63
CA MET A 66 -6.36 -2.95 17.10
C MET A 66 -6.41 -3.96 15.96
N ALA A 67 -5.37 -3.99 15.12
CA ALA A 67 -5.35 -4.89 13.99
C ALA A 67 -3.99 -5.57 13.79
N MET A 68 -4.03 -6.79 13.26
CA MET A 68 -2.86 -7.63 12.99
C MET A 68 -2.93 -8.16 11.56
N GLN A 69 -1.87 -7.97 10.82
CA GLN A 69 -1.65 -8.57 9.50
C GLN A 69 -0.22 -9.08 9.44
N MET A 70 0.07 -10.03 8.58
CA MET A 70 1.42 -10.52 8.34
C MET A 70 1.66 -10.71 6.85
N HIS A 71 2.92 -10.69 6.46
CA HIS A 71 3.37 -10.97 5.12
C HIS A 71 4.47 -12.03 5.10
N ALA A 72 4.64 -12.71 3.99
CA ALA A 72 5.73 -13.67 3.80
C ALA A 72 6.86 -13.04 2.95
N ASP A 73 8.12 -13.31 3.31
CA ASP A 73 9.29 -12.84 2.56
C ASP A 73 10.22 -14.02 2.23
N LYS A 74 10.44 -14.27 0.94
CA LYS A 74 11.33 -15.32 0.45
C LYS A 74 12.80 -15.10 0.83
N ASN A 75 13.20 -13.85 1.11
CA ASN A 75 14.57 -13.53 1.48
C ASN A 75 14.86 -13.85 2.96
N MET A 76 13.86 -14.32 3.70
CA MET A 76 13.98 -14.70 5.09
C MET A 76 14.14 -16.22 5.24
N PRO A 77 15.12 -16.70 6.01
CA PRO A 77 15.17 -18.10 6.39
C PRO A 77 13.86 -18.57 7.05
N ALA A 78 13.52 -19.86 6.95
CA ALA A 78 12.27 -20.41 7.49
C ALA A 78 12.18 -20.08 8.96
N ALA A 79 12.57 -20.46 9.93
CA ALA A 79 12.39 -20.11 11.35
C ALA A 79 12.82 -18.66 11.70
N THR A 80 12.39 -17.69 10.90
CA THR A 80 12.70 -16.27 11.10
C THR A 80 11.42 -15.43 11.01
N VAL A 81 11.28 -14.48 11.92
CA VAL A 81 10.26 -13.42 11.90
C VAL A 81 10.96 -12.05 11.90
N SER A 82 10.37 -11.05 11.28
CA SER A 82 10.81 -9.67 11.41
C SER A 82 9.66 -8.76 11.85
N ILE A 83 10.00 -7.74 12.63
CA ILE A 83 9.08 -6.80 13.26
C ILE A 83 9.59 -5.37 13.15
N GLY A 84 8.79 -4.40 13.59
CA GLY A 84 9.17 -2.99 13.61
C GLY A 84 9.16 -2.36 12.23
N GLU A 85 8.42 -2.94 11.29
CA GLU A 85 8.35 -2.46 9.94
C GLU A 85 7.73 -1.08 9.83
N SER A 86 8.29 -0.29 8.94
CA SER A 86 7.63 0.87 8.32
C SER A 86 7.66 0.70 6.81
N SER A 87 6.68 1.27 6.10
CA SER A 87 6.64 1.20 4.64
C SER A 87 6.41 2.55 4.01
N ASN A 88 6.71 2.66 2.71
CA ASN A 88 6.27 3.82 1.95
C ASN A 88 4.74 3.87 1.88
N GLY A 89 4.20 5.09 1.92
CA GLY A 89 2.89 5.36 1.35
C GLY A 89 3.01 5.74 -0.12
N PHE A 90 1.87 5.96 -0.78
CA PHE A 90 1.85 6.46 -2.15
C PHE A 90 0.52 7.13 -2.52
N ILE A 91 0.57 7.90 -3.59
CA ILE A 91 -0.59 8.35 -4.37
C ILE A 91 -0.46 7.86 -5.81
N GLY A 92 -1.60 7.58 -6.46
CA GLY A 92 -1.68 7.21 -7.86
C GLY A 92 -1.87 8.42 -8.77
N LYS A 93 -1.42 8.30 -10.02
CA LYS A 93 -1.65 9.30 -11.05
C LYS A 93 -1.95 8.65 -12.38
N THR A 94 -2.94 9.20 -13.08
CA THR A 94 -3.14 8.99 -14.51
C THR A 94 -2.88 10.29 -15.26
N ILE A 95 -2.15 10.20 -16.33
CA ILE A 95 -1.78 11.35 -17.16
C ILE A 95 -2.21 11.09 -18.59
N GLN A 96 -2.86 12.08 -19.19
CA GLN A 96 -3.19 12.09 -20.61
C GLN A 96 -2.56 13.30 -21.28
N TYR A 97 -1.77 13.05 -22.32
CA TYR A 97 -1.33 14.07 -23.23
C TYR A 97 -2.27 14.09 -24.44
N VAL A 98 -2.89 15.24 -24.65
CA VAL A 98 -3.80 15.48 -25.78
C VAL A 98 -3.08 16.35 -26.81
N GLY A 99 -2.79 15.76 -27.93
CA GLY A 99 -2.16 16.42 -29.08
C GLY A 99 -3.13 16.63 -30.24
N LYS A 100 -2.57 16.64 -31.43
CA LYS A 100 -3.33 16.78 -32.68
C LYS A 100 -2.77 15.82 -33.74
N THR A 101 -3.63 14.99 -34.32
CA THR A 101 -3.21 14.06 -35.35
C THR A 101 -2.93 14.79 -36.68
N ALA A 102 -1.98 14.27 -37.42
CA ALA A 102 -1.66 14.67 -38.79
C ALA A 102 -0.95 13.51 -39.50
N HIS A 103 -0.80 13.58 -40.81
CA HIS A 103 -0.01 12.60 -41.54
C HIS A 103 1.48 12.76 -41.20
N ALA A 104 2.11 11.70 -40.63
CA ALA A 104 3.44 11.81 -40.03
C ALA A 104 4.57 12.15 -41.02
N ALA A 105 4.40 11.83 -42.33
CA ALA A 105 5.39 12.11 -43.35
C ALA A 105 5.01 13.31 -44.25
N ASP A 106 3.73 13.51 -44.56
CA ASP A 106 3.27 14.50 -45.50
C ASP A 106 2.99 15.89 -44.88
N ALA A 107 2.45 15.88 -43.65
CA ALA A 107 2.06 17.11 -42.96
C ALA A 107 2.39 17.08 -41.45
N PRO A 108 3.62 16.71 -41.01
CA PRO A 108 3.95 16.59 -39.59
C PRO A 108 3.84 17.93 -38.83
N ASP A 109 4.04 19.05 -39.53
CA ASP A 109 3.93 20.42 -39.04
C ASP A 109 2.49 20.81 -38.63
N GLN A 110 1.49 20.09 -39.12
CA GLN A 110 0.08 20.32 -38.80
C GLN A 110 -0.36 19.56 -37.54
N GLY A 111 0.50 18.67 -36.99
CA GLY A 111 0.24 17.84 -35.83
C GLY A 111 0.83 18.41 -34.55
N ILE A 112 0.36 17.87 -33.43
CA ILE A 112 0.97 18.03 -32.08
C ILE A 112 1.24 16.65 -31.54
N ASN A 113 2.51 16.30 -31.38
CA ASN A 113 2.91 14.94 -31.02
C ASN A 113 2.84 14.70 -29.48
N ALA A 114 1.75 14.06 -29.03
CA ALA A 114 1.54 13.72 -27.65
C ALA A 114 2.56 12.69 -27.09
N LEU A 115 3.17 11.85 -27.97
CA LEU A 115 4.21 10.91 -27.54
C LEU A 115 5.50 11.65 -27.19
N ASN A 116 5.88 12.65 -27.96
CA ASN A 116 7.02 13.50 -27.65
C ASN A 116 6.80 14.27 -26.34
N ALA A 117 5.58 14.78 -26.09
CA ALA A 117 5.21 15.39 -24.82
C ALA A 117 5.43 14.41 -23.65
N ALA A 118 4.95 13.19 -23.78
CA ALA A 118 5.13 12.14 -22.76
C ALA A 118 6.60 11.81 -22.52
N MET A 119 7.39 11.66 -23.58
CA MET A 119 8.85 11.40 -23.46
C MET A 119 9.57 12.53 -22.72
N LEU A 120 9.28 13.79 -23.04
CA LEU A 120 9.87 14.95 -22.35
C LEU A 120 9.45 15.01 -20.89
N GLY A 121 8.19 14.74 -20.57
CA GLY A 121 7.70 14.65 -19.19
C GLY A 121 8.40 13.55 -18.39
N LEU A 122 8.61 12.36 -18.98
CA LEU A 122 9.36 11.26 -18.36
C LEU A 122 10.84 11.60 -18.16
N MET A 123 11.46 12.28 -19.13
CA MET A 123 12.83 12.79 -18.97
C MET A 123 12.92 13.81 -17.84
N GLY A 124 11.92 14.69 -17.71
CA GLY A 124 11.80 15.62 -16.59
C GLY A 124 11.73 14.93 -15.24
N ILE A 125 10.93 13.85 -15.11
CA ILE A 125 10.89 13.02 -13.89
C ILE A 125 12.27 12.40 -13.61
N ASN A 126 12.95 11.88 -14.63
CA ASN A 126 14.28 11.29 -14.45
C ASN A 126 15.31 12.34 -14.00
N ALA A 127 15.26 13.55 -14.50
CA ALA A 127 16.12 14.65 -14.08
C ALA A 127 15.87 15.07 -12.60
N LEU A 128 14.65 14.86 -12.07
CA LEU A 128 14.35 15.15 -10.69
C LEU A 128 14.92 14.12 -9.70
N ARG A 129 15.30 12.92 -10.14
CA ARG A 129 15.70 11.82 -9.22
C ARG A 129 16.87 12.19 -8.32
N GLU A 130 17.84 12.95 -8.83
CA GLU A 130 19.00 13.42 -8.03
C GLU A 130 18.61 14.47 -6.99
N THR A 131 17.42 15.06 -7.09
CA THR A 131 16.91 16.05 -6.12
C THR A 131 16.07 15.43 -5.00
N PHE A 132 15.84 14.11 -5.04
CA PHE A 132 15.12 13.41 -4.00
C PHE A 132 16.07 13.09 -2.84
N ARG A 133 15.65 13.39 -1.62
CA ARG A 133 16.43 13.06 -0.43
C ARG A 133 16.44 11.54 -0.24
N GLU A 134 17.59 10.96 0.06
CA GLU A 134 17.72 9.51 0.34
C GLU A 134 16.85 9.08 1.52
N ALA A 135 16.76 9.92 2.57
CA ALA A 135 15.95 9.66 3.74
C ALA A 135 14.44 9.53 3.44
N ASP A 136 13.97 10.11 2.34
CA ASP A 136 12.55 10.08 1.96
C ASP A 136 12.18 8.80 1.19
N VAL A 137 13.16 8.00 0.79
CA VAL A 137 12.98 6.71 0.05
C VAL A 137 12.01 6.84 -1.12
N VAL A 138 12.14 7.93 -1.90
CA VAL A 138 11.23 8.23 -3.00
C VAL A 138 11.31 7.19 -4.12
N ARG A 139 10.13 6.76 -4.62
CA ARG A 139 10.01 5.91 -5.81
C ARG A 139 8.93 6.49 -6.73
N VAL A 140 9.32 6.77 -7.98
CA VAL A 140 8.39 7.16 -9.06
C VAL A 140 8.66 6.24 -10.24
N HIS A 141 7.68 5.42 -10.59
CA HIS A 141 7.82 4.39 -11.63
C HIS A 141 6.67 4.47 -12.63
N PRO A 142 6.78 5.31 -13.69
CA PRO A 142 5.73 5.47 -14.69
C PRO A 142 5.77 4.35 -15.74
N ILE A 143 4.58 4.05 -16.29
CA ILE A 143 4.39 3.22 -17.46
C ILE A 143 3.56 3.98 -18.50
N ILE A 144 3.85 3.79 -19.79
CA ILE A 144 3.01 4.27 -20.89
C ILE A 144 1.96 3.18 -21.17
N THR A 145 0.69 3.47 -20.90
CA THR A 145 -0.43 2.56 -21.16
C THR A 145 -1.01 2.69 -22.56
N LYS A 146 -0.80 3.85 -23.20
CA LYS A 146 -1.11 4.11 -24.61
C LYS A 146 -0.07 5.06 -25.21
N GLY A 147 0.61 4.64 -26.29
CA GLY A 147 1.69 5.42 -26.94
C GLY A 147 1.37 5.95 -28.33
N GLY A 148 0.17 5.73 -28.84
CA GLY A 148 -0.29 6.08 -30.19
C GLY A 148 -1.08 4.94 -30.81
N ASP A 149 -1.52 5.13 -32.06
CA ASP A 149 -2.39 4.17 -32.75
C ASP A 149 -1.76 3.64 -34.08
N LEU A 150 -1.15 4.50 -34.88
CA LEU A 150 -0.62 4.17 -36.20
C LEU A 150 0.74 4.84 -36.45
N VAL A 151 1.66 4.14 -37.12
CA VAL A 151 3.01 4.66 -37.43
C VAL A 151 2.98 5.88 -38.38
N ASN A 152 2.00 5.94 -39.31
CA ASN A 152 1.87 7.02 -40.26
C ASN A 152 1.04 8.21 -39.77
N SER A 153 0.66 8.23 -38.51
CA SER A 153 -0.09 9.32 -37.87
C SER A 153 0.65 9.89 -36.68
N VAL A 154 0.69 11.21 -36.57
CA VAL A 154 1.19 11.88 -35.34
C VAL A 154 0.30 11.48 -34.15
N PRO A 155 0.86 10.90 -33.08
CA PRO A 155 0.09 10.49 -31.90
C PRO A 155 -0.61 11.67 -31.22
N ALA A 156 -1.94 11.61 -31.09
CA ALA A 156 -2.75 12.66 -30.47
C ALA A 156 -3.31 12.31 -29.08
N ASP A 157 -3.23 11.04 -28.67
CA ASP A 157 -3.69 10.57 -27.35
C ASP A 157 -2.65 9.60 -26.78
N VAL A 158 -1.89 10.06 -25.79
CA VAL A 158 -0.89 9.25 -25.09
C VAL A 158 -1.20 9.25 -23.59
N ARG A 159 -1.14 8.08 -22.96
CA ARG A 159 -1.53 7.89 -21.58
C ARG A 159 -0.42 7.26 -20.76
N ILE A 160 -0.27 7.75 -19.54
CA ILE A 160 0.72 7.27 -18.56
C ILE A 160 -0.01 6.97 -17.25
N GLU A 161 0.44 5.94 -16.55
CA GLU A 161 0.10 5.67 -15.16
C GLU A 161 1.38 5.63 -14.32
N THR A 162 1.30 6.14 -13.09
CA THR A 162 2.42 6.09 -12.14
C THR A 162 1.94 6.18 -10.70
N TYR A 163 2.82 5.72 -9.78
CA TYR A 163 2.69 6.02 -8.36
C TYR A 163 3.84 6.95 -7.95
N VAL A 164 3.53 7.85 -7.02
CA VAL A 164 4.53 8.63 -6.28
C VAL A 164 4.57 8.09 -4.86
N ARG A 165 5.64 7.36 -4.54
CA ARG A 165 5.86 6.71 -3.25
C ARG A 165 6.91 7.46 -2.46
N ALA A 166 6.72 7.59 -1.15
CA ALA A 166 7.75 8.05 -0.22
C ALA A 166 7.48 7.58 1.21
N LYS A 167 8.49 7.73 2.07
CA LYS A 167 8.46 7.28 3.46
C LYS A 167 7.47 8.05 4.33
N THR A 168 7.17 9.31 4.00
CA THR A 168 6.24 10.16 4.75
C THR A 168 5.26 10.87 3.82
N MET A 169 4.13 11.30 4.36
CA MET A 169 3.13 12.05 3.60
C MET A 169 3.68 13.40 3.13
N GLU A 170 4.52 14.06 3.92
CA GLU A 170 5.16 15.32 3.55
C GLU A 170 6.08 15.12 2.33
N ALA A 171 6.82 14.02 2.29
CA ALA A 171 7.68 13.68 1.16
C ALA A 171 6.87 13.32 -0.09
N ILE A 172 5.72 12.64 0.05
CA ILE A 172 4.77 12.39 -1.05
C ILE A 172 4.26 13.72 -1.60
N GLU A 173 3.77 14.60 -0.72
CA GLU A 173 3.25 15.92 -1.07
C GLU A 173 4.27 16.82 -1.79
N ALA A 174 5.52 16.81 -1.32
CA ALA A 174 6.58 17.57 -1.96
C ALA A 174 6.97 16.98 -3.34
N THR A 175 7.01 15.66 -3.42
CA THR A 175 7.46 14.95 -4.63
C THR A 175 6.42 15.01 -5.74
N HIS A 176 5.14 14.76 -5.43
CA HIS A 176 4.11 14.70 -6.47
C HIS A 176 3.96 16.05 -7.20
N LYS A 177 4.13 17.18 -6.49
CA LYS A 177 4.11 18.52 -7.11
C LYS A 177 5.25 18.72 -8.12
N LYS A 178 6.45 18.21 -7.78
CA LYS A 178 7.59 18.23 -8.72
C LYS A 178 7.33 17.35 -9.93
N VAL A 179 6.74 16.17 -9.72
CA VAL A 179 6.35 15.23 -10.79
C VAL A 179 5.32 15.87 -11.71
N ASP A 180 4.29 16.53 -11.19
CA ASP A 180 3.28 17.23 -11.98
C ASP A 180 3.89 18.37 -12.81
N THR A 181 4.81 19.13 -12.23
CA THR A 181 5.53 20.18 -12.94
C THR A 181 6.33 19.63 -14.11
N ALA A 182 7.05 18.52 -13.92
CA ALA A 182 7.82 17.87 -14.97
C ALA A 182 6.92 17.35 -16.11
N LEU A 183 5.80 16.71 -15.75
CA LEU A 183 4.84 16.21 -16.73
C LEU A 183 4.18 17.34 -17.54
N LYS A 184 3.75 18.42 -16.88
CA LYS A 184 3.18 19.61 -17.56
C LYS A 184 4.19 20.26 -18.49
N ALA A 185 5.43 20.44 -18.04
CA ALA A 185 6.51 20.99 -18.86
C ALA A 185 6.74 20.18 -20.16
N GLY A 186 6.60 18.85 -20.11
CA GLY A 186 6.67 17.99 -21.28
C GLY A 186 5.57 18.29 -22.31
N GLY A 187 4.35 18.53 -21.86
CA GLY A 187 3.24 18.96 -22.72
C GLY A 187 3.46 20.34 -23.31
N ASP A 188 3.81 21.31 -22.46
CA ASP A 188 4.02 22.71 -22.85
C ASP A 188 5.14 22.84 -23.89
N ALA A 189 6.19 22.05 -23.79
CA ALA A 189 7.34 22.08 -24.71
C ALA A 189 6.97 21.78 -26.17
N VAL A 190 5.89 21.06 -26.44
CA VAL A 190 5.45 20.68 -27.79
C VAL A 190 4.02 21.15 -28.09
N GLY A 191 3.41 21.92 -27.20
CA GLY A 191 2.05 22.46 -27.37
C GLY A 191 0.93 21.43 -27.14
N ALA A 192 1.21 20.31 -26.48
CA ALA A 192 0.20 19.32 -26.10
C ALA A 192 -0.48 19.72 -24.78
N GLN A 193 -1.79 19.51 -24.69
CA GLN A 193 -2.49 19.66 -23.41
C GLN A 193 -2.12 18.48 -22.49
N THR A 194 -1.78 18.77 -21.24
CA THR A 194 -1.51 17.78 -20.20
C THR A 194 -2.67 17.74 -19.22
N VAL A 195 -3.34 16.58 -19.11
CA VAL A 195 -4.39 16.32 -18.12
C VAL A 195 -3.84 15.33 -17.10
N ILE A 196 -3.79 15.73 -15.83
CA ILE A 196 -3.32 14.88 -14.73
C ILE A 196 -4.48 14.68 -13.77
N ALA A 197 -4.81 13.42 -13.49
CA ALA A 197 -5.69 13.05 -12.39
C ALA A 197 -4.85 12.39 -11.30
N THR A 198 -4.97 12.89 -10.07
CA THR A 198 -4.34 12.31 -8.88
C THR A 198 -5.39 11.56 -8.09
N MET A 199 -5.02 10.43 -7.52
CA MET A 199 -5.90 9.55 -6.77
C MET A 199 -5.25 9.17 -5.44
N PRO A 200 -6.02 9.10 -4.33
CA PRO A 200 -5.50 8.61 -3.07
C PRO A 200 -5.00 7.18 -3.22
N GLY A 201 -3.86 6.87 -2.61
CA GLY A 201 -3.26 5.55 -2.55
C GLY A 201 -3.34 4.98 -1.12
N GLN A 202 -2.18 4.69 -0.54
CA GLN A 202 -2.03 4.11 0.80
C GLN A 202 -1.13 5.02 1.65
N LEU A 203 -1.45 5.16 2.94
CA LEU A 203 -0.60 5.88 3.88
C LEU A 203 0.64 5.05 4.26
N PRO A 204 1.75 5.68 4.70
CA PRO A 204 2.91 4.97 5.21
C PRO A 204 2.56 4.12 6.45
N LEU A 205 3.09 2.90 6.53
CA LEU A 205 2.85 2.01 7.67
C LEU A 205 3.58 2.50 8.93
N ALA A 206 2.87 2.49 10.06
CA ALA A 206 3.37 2.81 11.39
C ALA A 206 2.96 1.70 12.40
N CYS A 207 3.85 0.74 12.66
CA CYS A 207 3.57 -0.36 13.59
C CYS A 207 3.64 0.07 15.05
N ASN A 208 2.84 -0.57 15.90
CA ASN A 208 2.84 -0.38 17.35
C ASN A 208 3.89 -1.27 18.03
N ASN A 209 4.80 -0.67 18.80
CA ASN A 209 5.91 -1.39 19.45
C ASN A 209 5.44 -2.40 20.50
N ARG A 210 4.40 -2.09 21.30
CA ARG A 210 3.87 -3.01 22.30
C ARG A 210 3.32 -4.29 21.67
N LEU A 211 2.59 -4.15 20.56
CA LEU A 211 2.10 -5.30 19.80
C LEU A 211 3.24 -6.08 19.15
N ASN A 212 4.29 -5.40 18.65
CA ASN A 212 5.48 -6.08 18.12
C ASN A 212 6.19 -6.92 19.18
N GLU A 213 6.38 -6.38 20.38
CA GLU A 213 6.99 -7.12 21.52
C GLU A 213 6.15 -8.32 21.94
N LEU A 214 4.83 -8.16 21.98
CA LEU A 214 3.90 -9.24 22.27
C LEU A 214 3.96 -10.34 21.21
N PHE A 215 4.04 -9.97 19.92
CA PHE A 215 4.22 -10.94 18.83
C PHE A 215 5.52 -11.74 18.98
N VAL A 216 6.64 -11.06 19.28
CA VAL A 216 7.94 -11.73 19.48
C VAL A 216 7.89 -12.70 20.64
N THR A 217 7.27 -12.31 21.76
CA THR A 217 7.12 -13.18 22.92
C THR A 217 6.37 -14.45 22.54
N ASN A 218 5.24 -14.32 21.87
CA ASN A 218 4.43 -15.46 21.45
C ASN A 218 5.08 -16.30 20.36
N ALA A 219 5.80 -15.68 19.41
CA ALA A 219 6.58 -16.41 18.41
C ALA A 219 7.67 -17.28 19.04
N LYS A 220 8.36 -16.79 20.09
CA LYS A 220 9.37 -17.56 20.84
C LYS A 220 8.76 -18.68 21.68
N ILE A 221 7.56 -18.52 22.19
CA ILE A 221 6.83 -19.61 22.87
C ILE A 221 6.47 -20.69 21.85
N ALA A 222 5.97 -20.30 20.67
CA ALA A 222 5.56 -21.23 19.62
C ALA A 222 6.76 -21.97 18.97
N GLU A 223 7.91 -21.27 18.85
CA GLU A 223 9.16 -21.79 18.29
C GLU A 223 10.35 -21.17 19.03
N PRO A 224 10.89 -21.88 20.06
CA PRO A 224 11.96 -21.34 20.92
C PRO A 224 13.23 -20.89 20.17
N ASN A 225 13.50 -21.48 19.00
CA ASN A 225 14.67 -21.18 18.18
C ASN A 225 14.37 -20.18 17.05
N VAL A 226 13.20 -19.52 17.07
CA VAL A 226 12.88 -18.52 16.03
C VAL A 226 13.86 -17.35 16.12
N ALA A 227 14.43 -17.01 14.97
CA ALA A 227 15.24 -15.81 14.85
C ALA A 227 14.32 -14.57 14.69
N VAL A 228 14.65 -13.50 15.41
CA VAL A 228 13.92 -12.22 15.30
C VAL A 228 14.83 -11.20 14.66
N LYS A 229 14.33 -10.50 13.65
CA LYS A 229 15.03 -9.44 12.94
C LYS A 229 14.25 -8.12 13.03
N ASP A 230 14.97 -7.02 12.97
CA ASP A 230 14.39 -5.71 12.67
C ASP A 230 14.05 -5.66 11.18
N ALA A 231 12.81 -5.37 10.84
CA ALA A 231 12.33 -5.27 9.46
C ALA A 231 12.85 -4.01 8.76
N GLY A 232 13.12 -2.96 9.50
CA GLY A 232 13.55 -1.67 8.96
C GLY A 232 12.46 -1.00 8.14
N HIS A 233 12.86 -0.40 7.03
CA HIS A 233 11.94 0.31 6.13
C HIS A 233 11.75 -0.44 4.81
N PHE A 234 10.51 -0.76 4.49
CA PHE A 234 10.10 -1.41 3.25
C PHE A 234 9.66 -0.35 2.21
N SER A 235 10.32 -0.34 1.05
CA SER A 235 10.07 0.69 0.03
C SER A 235 8.79 0.48 -0.81
N ALA A 236 8.12 -0.68 -0.67
CA ALA A 236 6.77 -0.88 -1.20
C ALA A 236 5.71 -0.32 -0.24
N SER A 237 4.46 -0.68 -0.40
CA SER A 237 3.35 -0.16 0.40
C SER A 237 2.36 -1.28 0.72
N THR A 238 1.56 -1.09 1.75
CA THR A 238 0.45 -1.97 2.13
C THR A 238 -0.71 -1.12 2.61
N ASP A 239 -1.95 -1.54 2.36
CA ASP A 239 -3.14 -0.85 2.86
C ASP A 239 -3.33 -0.97 4.38
N MET A 240 -2.49 -1.79 5.05
CA MET A 240 -2.37 -1.77 6.51
C MET A 240 -1.79 -0.44 7.02
N GLY A 241 -1.08 0.30 6.16
CA GLY A 241 -0.66 1.67 6.42
C GLY A 241 -1.85 2.58 6.78
N ASP A 242 -2.94 2.49 6.03
CA ASP A 242 -4.15 3.28 6.30
C ASP A 242 -4.71 3.00 7.69
N VAL A 243 -4.84 1.72 8.06
CA VAL A 243 -5.32 1.30 9.40
C VAL A 243 -4.38 1.77 10.51
N SER A 244 -3.06 1.73 10.27
CA SER A 244 -2.03 2.10 11.25
C SER A 244 -2.07 3.56 11.70
N HIS A 245 -2.71 4.42 10.92
CA HIS A 245 -2.90 5.82 11.30
C HIS A 245 -4.08 6.04 12.26
N LEU A 246 -4.96 5.06 12.35
CA LEU A 246 -6.18 5.11 13.17
C LEU A 246 -6.10 4.24 14.42
N LEU A 247 -5.46 3.07 14.31
CA LEU A 247 -5.43 2.02 15.33
C LEU A 247 -4.01 1.51 15.56
N PRO A 248 -3.69 0.95 16.75
CA PRO A 248 -2.44 0.21 16.94
C PRO A 248 -2.44 -1.04 16.08
N VAL A 249 -1.41 -1.20 15.25
CA VAL A 249 -1.27 -2.34 14.32
C VAL A 249 0.09 -2.98 14.37
N ILE A 250 0.18 -4.24 13.89
CA ILE A 250 1.43 -4.90 13.51
C ILE A 250 1.34 -5.51 12.12
N HIS A 251 2.50 -5.59 11.47
CA HIS A 251 2.66 -6.20 10.15
C HIS A 251 3.99 -6.96 10.07
N PRO A 252 4.18 -8.05 10.82
CA PRO A 252 5.42 -8.83 10.79
C PRO A 252 5.58 -9.56 9.45
N PHE A 253 6.85 -9.80 9.08
CA PHE A 253 7.18 -10.73 8.00
C PHE A 253 7.66 -12.06 8.53
N ILE A 254 7.44 -13.11 7.73
CA ILE A 254 7.88 -14.48 8.02
C ILE A 254 8.60 -15.10 6.85
N GLY A 255 9.51 -16.02 7.14
CA GLY A 255 10.15 -16.90 6.15
C GLY A 255 9.36 -18.19 5.89
N GLY A 256 9.95 -19.09 5.13
CA GLY A 256 9.37 -20.40 4.80
C GLY A 256 8.61 -20.43 3.49
N VAL A 257 8.86 -19.46 2.62
CA VAL A 257 8.34 -19.34 1.25
C VAL A 257 9.48 -19.19 0.25
N ASP A 258 9.22 -19.50 -1.02
CA ASP A 258 10.12 -19.30 -2.15
C ASP A 258 9.34 -18.80 -3.38
N GLY A 259 10.07 -18.39 -4.41
CA GLY A 259 9.50 -17.74 -5.59
C GLY A 259 9.40 -16.22 -5.45
N PHE A 260 9.17 -15.51 -6.54
CA PHE A 260 8.98 -14.06 -6.52
C PHE A 260 7.53 -13.70 -6.22
N LEU A 261 7.33 -12.64 -5.43
CA LEU A 261 6.00 -12.07 -5.20
C LEU A 261 5.34 -11.72 -6.55
N HIS A 262 4.02 -11.90 -6.64
CA HIS A 262 3.21 -11.66 -7.84
C HIS A 262 3.54 -12.55 -9.05
N THR A 263 4.22 -13.67 -8.85
CA THR A 263 4.51 -14.64 -9.91
C THR A 263 3.93 -16.01 -9.58
N ALA A 264 3.78 -16.86 -10.60
CA ALA A 264 3.18 -18.19 -10.46
C ALA A 264 4.09 -19.19 -9.71
N ASP A 265 5.37 -18.87 -9.53
CA ASP A 265 6.34 -19.70 -8.82
C ASP A 265 6.39 -19.43 -7.31
N PHE A 266 5.67 -18.41 -6.81
CA PHE A 266 5.59 -18.15 -5.37
C PHE A 266 4.84 -19.29 -4.65
N HIS A 267 5.50 -19.94 -3.68
CA HIS A 267 4.93 -21.07 -2.96
C HIS A 267 5.52 -21.24 -1.55
N VAL A 268 4.79 -21.96 -0.71
CA VAL A 268 5.24 -22.34 0.63
C VAL A 268 6.22 -23.52 0.52
N VAL A 269 7.43 -23.37 1.10
CA VAL A 269 8.44 -24.44 1.17
C VAL A 269 8.56 -25.04 2.58
N ASP A 270 8.15 -24.30 3.60
CA ASP A 270 8.13 -24.76 5.00
C ASP A 270 6.81 -24.37 5.67
N PHE A 271 5.85 -25.29 5.65
CA PHE A 271 4.52 -25.07 6.18
C PHE A 271 4.52 -24.78 7.70
N LYS A 272 5.45 -25.40 8.44
CA LYS A 272 5.57 -25.18 9.89
C LYS A 272 5.86 -23.70 10.19
N HIS A 273 6.81 -23.11 9.47
CA HIS A 273 7.26 -21.75 9.73
C HIS A 273 6.46 -20.69 8.96
N ALA A 274 6.03 -21.00 7.75
CA ALA A 274 5.23 -20.03 6.96
C ALA A 274 3.76 -19.92 7.39
N VAL A 275 3.21 -20.99 8.00
CA VAL A 275 1.76 -21.06 8.31
C VAL A 275 1.49 -21.28 9.79
N LEU A 276 2.08 -22.35 10.38
CA LEU A 276 1.72 -22.73 11.76
C LEU A 276 2.35 -21.82 12.82
N LEU A 277 3.60 -21.40 12.63
CA LEU A 277 4.27 -20.50 13.58
C LEU A 277 3.50 -19.18 13.74
N PRO A 278 3.23 -18.41 12.66
CA PRO A 278 2.50 -17.16 12.79
C PRO A 278 1.04 -17.36 13.25
N ALA A 279 0.39 -18.45 12.84
CA ALA A 279 -0.95 -18.74 13.31
C ALA A 279 -1.00 -18.95 14.82
N LYS A 280 -0.03 -19.70 15.37
CA LYS A 280 0.10 -19.89 16.84
C LYS A 280 0.41 -18.57 17.54
N ALA A 281 1.38 -17.79 17.01
CA ALA A 281 1.74 -16.50 17.61
C ALA A 281 0.53 -15.56 17.67
N PHE A 282 -0.21 -15.40 16.56
CA PHE A 282 -1.41 -14.56 16.55
C PHE A 282 -2.55 -15.10 17.43
N ALA A 283 -2.76 -16.41 17.46
CA ALA A 283 -3.76 -16.99 18.35
C ALA A 283 -3.43 -16.72 19.84
N MET A 284 -2.17 -16.89 20.23
CA MET A 284 -1.72 -16.58 21.60
C MET A 284 -1.79 -15.08 21.89
N MET A 285 -1.46 -14.22 20.95
CA MET A 285 -1.65 -12.77 21.11
C MET A 285 -3.12 -12.40 21.38
N ILE A 286 -4.07 -13.03 20.68
CA ILE A 286 -5.49 -12.81 20.94
C ILE A 286 -5.85 -13.22 22.37
N VAL A 287 -5.31 -14.36 22.85
CA VAL A 287 -5.52 -14.79 24.24
C VAL A 287 -4.92 -13.78 25.21
N ASP A 288 -3.65 -13.38 25.03
CA ASP A 288 -2.99 -12.40 25.91
C ASP A 288 -3.72 -11.04 25.95
N LEU A 289 -4.24 -10.60 24.80
CA LEU A 289 -4.94 -9.33 24.69
C LEU A 289 -6.32 -9.34 25.33
N LEU A 290 -7.03 -10.48 25.27
CA LEU A 290 -8.43 -10.58 25.67
C LEU A 290 -8.66 -11.34 26.99
N ALA A 291 -7.62 -11.96 27.58
CA ALA A 291 -7.68 -12.52 28.93
C ALA A 291 -7.80 -11.41 30.00
N ASP A 292 -8.13 -11.80 31.22
CA ASP A 292 -8.16 -10.92 32.40
C ASP A 292 -8.95 -9.61 32.14
N ASP A 293 -10.18 -9.75 31.66
CA ASP A 293 -11.04 -8.63 31.26
C ASP A 293 -10.42 -7.74 30.19
N ALA A 294 -9.61 -8.29 29.30
CA ALA A 294 -8.89 -7.57 28.24
C ALA A 294 -7.99 -6.43 28.77
N GLU A 295 -7.39 -6.59 29.93
CA GLU A 295 -6.59 -5.54 30.58
C GLU A 295 -5.44 -5.07 29.69
N LEU A 296 -4.69 -6.01 29.08
CA LEU A 296 -3.57 -5.67 28.19
C LEU A 296 -4.04 -4.90 26.95
N ALA A 297 -5.15 -5.30 26.34
CA ALA A 297 -5.71 -4.58 25.19
C ALA A 297 -6.12 -3.16 25.56
N ARG A 298 -6.78 -2.98 26.71
CA ARG A 298 -7.16 -1.65 27.22
C ARG A 298 -5.95 -0.76 27.50
N GLN A 299 -4.87 -1.32 28.05
CA GLN A 299 -3.63 -0.56 28.27
C GLN A 299 -3.00 -0.10 26.95
N ILE A 300 -2.86 -1.01 25.97
CA ILE A 300 -2.31 -0.66 24.65
C ILE A 300 -3.16 0.40 23.95
N LYS A 301 -4.49 0.28 24.01
CA LYS A 301 -5.43 1.25 23.46
C LYS A 301 -5.27 2.62 24.13
N ALA A 302 -5.16 2.65 25.47
CA ALA A 302 -5.02 3.91 26.23
C ALA A 302 -3.69 4.63 25.98
N GLU A 303 -2.61 3.88 25.72
CA GLU A 303 -1.29 4.42 25.43
C GLU A 303 -1.14 4.84 23.94
N HIS A 304 -2.00 4.32 23.06
CA HIS A 304 -1.92 4.63 21.65
C HIS A 304 -2.51 6.02 21.34
N HIS A 305 -1.76 6.79 20.58
CA HIS A 305 -2.20 8.08 20.06
C HIS A 305 -2.37 7.96 18.54
N PRO A 306 -3.60 7.86 18.02
CA PRO A 306 -3.85 7.83 16.58
C PRO A 306 -3.19 9.00 15.88
N LEU A 307 -2.59 8.77 14.72
CA LEU A 307 -2.00 9.83 13.89
C LEU A 307 -3.08 10.66 13.21
N LEU A 308 -4.25 10.08 12.98
CA LEU A 308 -5.42 10.71 12.37
C LEU A 308 -6.69 10.15 13.03
N THR A 309 -7.74 10.98 13.10
CA THR A 309 -9.11 10.46 13.26
C THR A 309 -9.61 9.93 11.92
N LYS A 310 -10.71 9.19 11.91
CA LYS A 310 -11.33 8.69 10.68
C LYS A 310 -11.73 9.84 9.75
N GLU A 311 -12.29 10.91 10.30
CA GLU A 311 -12.71 12.10 9.57
C GLU A 311 -11.50 12.82 8.94
N GLU A 312 -10.41 12.93 9.69
CA GLU A 312 -9.16 13.52 9.20
C GLU A 312 -8.52 12.65 8.10
N TYR A 313 -8.57 11.32 8.25
CA TYR A 313 -8.12 10.36 7.24
C TYR A 313 -8.89 10.54 5.93
N ILE A 314 -10.23 10.52 5.97
CA ILE A 314 -11.07 10.70 4.79
C ILE A 314 -10.81 12.07 4.16
N ALA A 315 -10.85 13.14 4.94
CA ALA A 315 -10.63 14.50 4.46
C ALA A 315 -9.22 14.70 3.86
N LYS A 316 -8.21 14.00 4.36
CA LYS A 316 -6.84 14.03 3.84
C LYS A 316 -6.74 13.35 2.49
N LEU A 317 -7.36 12.19 2.33
CA LEU A 317 -7.32 11.42 1.09
C LEU A 317 -8.22 12.04 0.00
N ASP A 318 -9.35 12.61 0.36
CA ASP A 318 -10.27 13.29 -0.58
C ASP A 318 -9.61 14.46 -1.31
N LYS A 319 -8.60 15.10 -0.73
CA LYS A 319 -7.83 16.17 -1.39
C LYS A 319 -7.10 15.70 -2.66
N TYR A 320 -6.86 14.40 -2.80
CA TYR A 320 -6.18 13.84 -3.96
C TYR A 320 -7.12 13.52 -5.13
N PHE A 321 -8.42 13.53 -4.94
CA PHE A 321 -9.40 13.43 -6.03
C PHE A 321 -9.49 14.77 -6.79
N GLN A 322 -8.49 15.02 -7.66
CA GLN A 322 -8.41 16.25 -8.48
C GLN A 322 -8.25 15.91 -9.95
#